data_b62bf5ef3283624200fa62dffc8d1313
#
_entry.id   b62bf5ef3283624200fa62dffc8d1313
#
_cell.length_a   1.000
_cell.length_b   1.000
_cell.length_c   1.000
_cell.angle_alpha   90.00
_cell.angle_beta   90.00
_cell.angle_gamma   90.00
#
_symmetry.space_group_name_H-M   'P 1'
#
loop_
_entity.id
_entity.type
_entity.pdbx_description
1 polymer ?
#
loop_
_entity_poly.entity_id
_entity_poly.type
_entity_poly.pdbx_seq_one_letter_code
_entity_poly.pdbx_strand_id
1 'polypeptide(L)'
;MKAATFLSAFALSLGTQAAEPLDIGSRWELFVDEFLVASQKGLGLKLHEPVRREVVLTTDKPWEGPTCGYFSVIQDGRKVRLYYRGSAGGSDHSDAQVTCFVESEDGIHFTRPKLGLIEAGGSKDNNVVWRGVESHNFAPFLDSNPSVRPEERYKALGGVKLPGKNWHQGETPGGLYAFVSPDGVHWKKMKTEPVITKGAFDSQNLAFWDSTRSRYASYSRIFSNKVRAIQS
;
A
#
# COMPACT_ATOMS: atom_id res chain seq x y z
N MET A 1 -85.50 -8.32 4.65
CA MET A 1 -84.44 -8.88 3.83
C MET A 1 -83.17 -8.13 4.16
N LYS A 2 -82.18 -8.79 4.86
CA LYS A 2 -80.92 -8.18 5.21
C LYS A 2 -79.85 -8.79 4.27
N ALA A 3 -79.21 -7.96 3.47
CA ALA A 3 -78.14 -8.34 2.58
C ALA A 3 -76.81 -8.40 3.40
N ALA A 4 -76.17 -9.56 3.36
CA ALA A 4 -74.84 -9.74 3.95
C ALA A 4 -73.78 -9.46 2.88
N THR A 5 -72.94 -8.48 3.11
CA THR A 5 -71.79 -8.15 2.23
C THR A 5 -70.60 -8.97 2.70
N PHE A 6 -70.10 -9.86 1.87
CA PHE A 6 -68.84 -10.58 2.11
C PHE A 6 -67.67 -9.75 1.62
N LEU A 7 -66.80 -9.34 2.55
CA LEU A 7 -65.51 -8.73 2.22
C LEU A 7 -64.49 -9.84 2.05
N SER A 8 -64.02 -10.08 0.84
CA SER A 8 -62.87 -10.97 0.58
C SER A 8 -61.58 -10.17 0.80
N ALA A 9 -60.83 -10.54 1.82
CA ALA A 9 -59.50 -10.02 2.06
C ALA A 9 -58.48 -10.76 1.16
N PHE A 10 -57.96 -10.09 0.16
CA PHE A 10 -56.83 -10.58 -0.64
C PHE A 10 -55.52 -10.34 0.15
N ALA A 11 -54.93 -11.40 0.66
CA ALA A 11 -53.60 -11.35 1.23
C ALA A 11 -52.54 -11.36 0.10
N LEU A 12 -51.95 -10.18 -0.20
CA LEU A 12 -50.74 -10.13 -1.01
C LEU A 12 -49.60 -10.71 -0.23
N SER A 13 -49.14 -11.91 -0.59
CA SER A 13 -47.87 -12.44 -0.16
C SER A 13 -46.75 -11.71 -0.91
N LEU A 14 -46.11 -10.75 -0.28
CA LEU A 14 -44.82 -10.21 -0.71
C LEU A 14 -43.78 -11.32 -0.57
N GLY A 15 -43.59 -12.11 -1.64
CA GLY A 15 -42.47 -12.99 -1.74
C GLY A 15 -41.19 -12.16 -1.73
N THR A 16 -40.38 -12.25 -0.69
CA THR A 16 -39.01 -11.76 -0.73
C THR A 16 -38.24 -12.58 -1.75
N GLN A 17 -38.06 -12.03 -2.94
CA GLN A 17 -37.21 -12.63 -3.95
C GLN A 17 -35.78 -12.57 -3.39
N ALA A 18 -35.19 -13.72 -3.09
CA ALA A 18 -33.79 -13.79 -2.70
C ALA A 18 -32.96 -13.17 -3.82
N ALA A 19 -32.02 -12.31 -3.46
CA ALA A 19 -31.11 -11.74 -4.44
C ALA A 19 -30.31 -12.86 -5.10
N GLU A 20 -30.12 -12.77 -6.42
CA GLU A 20 -29.28 -13.72 -7.15
C GLU A 20 -27.87 -13.74 -6.55
N PRO A 21 -27.25 -14.92 -6.41
CA PRO A 21 -25.88 -15.02 -5.89
C PRO A 21 -24.90 -14.19 -6.74
N LEU A 22 -24.03 -13.43 -6.07
CA LEU A 22 -22.95 -12.71 -6.73
C LEU A 22 -21.87 -13.69 -7.17
N ASP A 23 -21.59 -13.74 -8.47
CA ASP A 23 -20.46 -14.51 -9.00
C ASP A 23 -19.14 -13.79 -8.70
N ILE A 24 -18.34 -14.35 -7.82
CA ILE A 24 -17.00 -13.87 -7.48
C ILE A 24 -15.90 -14.51 -8.34
N GLY A 25 -16.24 -15.53 -9.16
CA GLY A 25 -15.28 -16.26 -9.99
C GLY A 25 -14.15 -16.85 -9.16
N SER A 26 -12.90 -16.60 -9.55
CA SER A 26 -11.68 -17.04 -8.85
C SER A 26 -11.04 -15.95 -7.97
N ARG A 27 -11.73 -14.85 -7.70
CA ARG A 27 -11.20 -13.75 -6.87
C ARG A 27 -11.13 -14.16 -5.41
N TRP A 28 -10.08 -13.69 -4.74
CA TRP A 28 -10.00 -13.71 -3.28
C TRP A 28 -10.89 -12.61 -2.72
N GLU A 29 -11.84 -12.97 -1.85
CA GLU A 29 -12.72 -12.03 -1.17
C GLU A 29 -12.51 -12.12 0.34
N LEU A 30 -12.42 -10.97 0.98
CA LEU A 30 -12.31 -10.87 2.43
C LEU A 30 -13.71 -10.72 3.03
N PHE A 31 -14.05 -11.57 3.99
CA PHE A 31 -15.27 -11.46 4.77
C PHE A 31 -15.09 -10.40 5.87
N VAL A 32 -15.05 -9.11 5.49
CA VAL A 32 -14.91 -7.99 6.42
C VAL A 32 -16.25 -7.46 6.93
N ASP A 33 -17.31 -7.83 6.24
CA ASP A 33 -18.71 -7.54 6.55
C ASP A 33 -19.63 -8.66 6.02
N GLU A 34 -20.93 -8.44 6.07
CA GLU A 34 -21.93 -9.41 5.62
C GLU A 34 -22.35 -9.24 4.15
N PHE A 35 -21.71 -8.38 3.37
CA PHE A 35 -22.11 -8.07 1.99
C PHE A 35 -22.18 -9.32 1.09
N LEU A 36 -21.24 -10.25 1.27
CA LEU A 36 -21.16 -11.50 0.49
C LEU A 36 -21.94 -12.67 1.13
N VAL A 37 -22.63 -12.43 2.25
CA VAL A 37 -23.28 -13.49 3.04
C VAL A 37 -24.79 -13.30 3.00
N ALA A 38 -25.48 -14.10 2.20
CA ALA A 38 -26.95 -14.06 2.12
C ALA A 38 -27.62 -14.60 3.41
N SER A 39 -27.03 -15.61 4.04
CA SER A 39 -27.48 -16.16 5.32
C SER A 39 -26.37 -16.98 5.98
N GLN A 40 -26.39 -17.05 7.30
CA GLN A 40 -25.48 -17.91 8.07
C GLN A 40 -26.23 -18.59 9.22
N LYS A 41 -25.84 -19.82 9.54
CA LYS A 41 -26.40 -20.56 10.68
C LYS A 41 -25.28 -21.30 11.42
N GLY A 42 -25.14 -21.01 12.72
CA GLY A 42 -24.12 -21.63 13.55
C GLY A 42 -22.68 -21.19 13.25
N LEU A 43 -22.51 -20.12 12.46
CA LEU A 43 -21.24 -19.52 12.12
C LEU A 43 -21.22 -18.06 12.57
N GLY A 44 -20.02 -17.51 12.75
CA GLY A 44 -19.83 -16.09 13.07
C GLY A 44 -18.44 -15.64 12.65
N LEU A 45 -18.33 -14.37 12.28
CA LEU A 45 -17.05 -13.76 11.99
C LEU A 45 -16.27 -13.59 13.31
N LYS A 46 -15.03 -14.03 13.32
CA LYS A 46 -14.12 -13.88 14.47
C LYS A 46 -12.80 -13.29 14.01
N LEU A 47 -12.47 -12.12 14.53
CA LEU A 47 -11.14 -11.56 14.37
C LEU A 47 -10.16 -12.39 15.21
N HIS A 48 -9.15 -12.97 14.54
CA HIS A 48 -8.10 -13.71 15.21
C HIS A 48 -7.09 -12.76 15.84
N GLU A 49 -6.75 -12.99 17.11
CA GLU A 49 -5.69 -12.24 17.76
C GLU A 49 -4.32 -12.60 17.18
N PRO A 50 -3.47 -11.59 16.86
CA PRO A 50 -2.12 -11.86 16.40
C PRO A 50 -1.27 -12.49 17.50
N VAL A 51 -0.54 -13.53 17.15
CA VAL A 51 0.44 -14.17 18.05
C VAL A 51 1.80 -13.52 17.81
N ARG A 52 2.38 -12.92 18.86
CA ARG A 52 3.73 -12.35 18.79
C ARG A 52 4.75 -13.46 18.57
N ARG A 53 5.64 -13.21 17.64
CA ARG A 53 6.77 -14.06 17.30
C ARG A 53 8.08 -13.32 17.58
N GLU A 54 9.17 -13.81 17.05
CA GLU A 54 10.50 -13.25 17.13
C GLU A 54 10.62 -11.85 16.49
N VAL A 55 11.62 -11.09 16.92
CA VAL A 55 12.00 -9.82 16.27
C VAL A 55 12.89 -10.16 15.07
N VAL A 56 12.38 -9.93 13.86
CA VAL A 56 13.08 -10.26 12.61
C VAL A 56 14.05 -9.17 12.14
N LEU A 57 13.86 -7.93 12.58
CA LEU A 57 14.70 -6.79 12.22
C LEU A 57 14.73 -5.77 13.35
N THR A 58 15.92 -5.32 13.73
CA THR A 58 16.12 -4.15 14.59
C THR A 58 16.75 -3.04 13.77
N THR A 59 16.15 -1.86 13.75
CA THR A 59 16.61 -0.69 12.99
C THR A 59 17.55 0.14 13.88
N ASP A 60 18.79 -0.28 13.95
CA ASP A 60 19.81 0.22 14.89
C ASP A 60 21.05 0.85 14.21
N LYS A 61 21.02 0.99 12.88
CA LYS A 61 22.16 1.55 12.13
C LYS A 61 22.11 3.07 12.08
N PRO A 62 23.27 3.75 11.98
CA PRO A 62 23.34 5.22 11.99
C PRO A 62 22.45 5.90 10.93
N TRP A 63 22.24 5.26 9.78
CA TRP A 63 21.41 5.78 8.69
C TRP A 63 19.93 5.47 8.86
N GLU A 64 19.55 4.57 9.74
CA GLU A 64 18.16 4.19 9.99
C GLU A 64 17.46 5.22 10.87
N GLY A 65 18.13 5.71 11.92
CA GLY A 65 17.67 6.80 12.77
C GLY A 65 16.36 6.52 13.54
N PRO A 66 15.84 7.54 14.26
CA PRO A 66 14.73 7.38 15.20
C PRO A 66 13.35 7.31 14.54
N THR A 67 13.21 7.68 13.25
CA THR A 67 11.91 7.73 12.56
C THR A 67 11.80 6.70 11.44
N CYS A 68 12.33 5.49 11.68
CA CYS A 68 12.18 4.36 10.76
C CYS A 68 10.69 3.97 10.61
N GLY A 69 10.28 3.62 9.38
CA GLY A 69 8.89 3.29 9.12
C GLY A 69 8.59 3.01 7.65
N TYR A 70 7.29 2.93 7.32
CA TYR A 70 6.77 2.67 5.97
C TYR A 70 7.37 1.41 5.32
N PHE A 71 7.22 0.30 6.02
CA PHE A 71 7.73 -0.99 5.58
C PHE A 71 6.93 -1.54 4.40
N SER A 72 7.64 -1.99 3.35
CA SER A 72 7.07 -2.73 2.22
C SER A 72 7.75 -4.08 2.12
N VAL A 73 6.98 -5.15 2.10
CA VAL A 73 7.44 -6.53 1.98
C VAL A 73 7.10 -7.07 0.61
N ILE A 74 8.06 -7.65 -0.09
CA ILE A 74 7.91 -8.24 -1.41
C ILE A 74 8.41 -9.68 -1.37
N GLN A 75 7.56 -10.62 -1.75
CA GLN A 75 7.98 -11.99 -2.07
C GLN A 75 8.44 -12.02 -3.52
N ASP A 76 9.69 -12.39 -3.76
CA ASP A 76 10.28 -12.53 -5.07
C ASP A 76 10.92 -13.92 -5.22
N GLY A 77 10.15 -14.86 -5.74
CA GLY A 77 10.54 -16.26 -5.76
C GLY A 77 10.72 -16.78 -4.32
N ARG A 78 11.93 -17.23 -3.99
CA ARG A 78 12.25 -17.69 -2.65
C ARG A 78 12.67 -16.57 -1.70
N LYS A 79 13.03 -15.40 -2.23
CA LYS A 79 13.49 -14.27 -1.44
C LYS A 79 12.33 -13.45 -0.91
N VAL A 80 12.44 -13.04 0.34
CA VAL A 80 11.62 -12.00 0.96
C VAL A 80 12.44 -10.73 1.02
N ARG A 81 11.95 -9.67 0.42
CA ARG A 81 12.59 -8.35 0.35
C ARG A 81 11.81 -7.37 1.21
N LEU A 82 12.51 -6.61 2.02
CA LEU A 82 11.91 -5.62 2.90
C LEU A 82 12.56 -4.26 2.63
N TYR A 83 11.71 -3.26 2.39
CA TYR A 83 12.12 -1.87 2.21
C TYR A 83 11.51 -1.02 3.31
N TYR A 84 12.24 -0.03 3.77
CA TYR A 84 11.79 0.86 4.83
C TYR A 84 12.51 2.20 4.80
N ARG A 85 11.87 3.21 5.37
CA ARG A 85 12.46 4.53 5.53
C ARG A 85 13.48 4.52 6.66
N GLY A 86 14.66 5.08 6.39
CA GLY A 86 15.62 5.53 7.39
C GLY A 86 15.68 7.05 7.43
N SER A 87 16.04 7.61 8.57
CA SER A 87 15.99 9.05 8.82
C SER A 87 17.13 9.49 9.75
N ALA A 88 18.36 9.29 9.32
CA ALA A 88 19.56 9.63 10.08
C ALA A 88 19.62 11.12 10.46
N GLY A 89 19.14 11.46 11.64
CA GLY A 89 19.20 12.83 12.19
C GLY A 89 18.32 13.86 11.48
N GLY A 90 17.47 13.43 10.54
CA GLY A 90 16.59 14.32 9.79
C GLY A 90 15.22 14.50 10.43
N SER A 91 14.60 15.64 10.16
CA SER A 91 13.17 15.84 10.38
C SER A 91 12.35 15.02 9.39
N ASP A 92 11.09 14.77 9.69
CA ASP A 92 10.14 14.31 8.69
C ASP A 92 10.13 15.24 7.46
N HIS A 93 10.15 14.68 6.26
CA HIS A 93 10.20 15.38 4.96
C HIS A 93 11.57 16.00 4.58
N SER A 94 12.66 15.58 5.16
CA SER A 94 13.99 16.05 4.78
C SER A 94 14.58 15.23 3.63
N ASP A 95 15.49 15.84 2.86
CA ASP A 95 16.33 15.18 1.86
C ASP A 95 17.38 14.22 2.48
N ALA A 96 17.53 14.26 3.81
CA ALA A 96 18.34 13.33 4.57
C ALA A 96 17.67 11.94 4.71
N GLN A 97 16.40 11.82 4.41
CA GLN A 97 15.70 10.52 4.44
C GLN A 97 16.23 9.58 3.37
N VAL A 98 16.32 8.31 3.75
CA VAL A 98 16.81 7.24 2.88
C VAL A 98 15.82 6.09 2.84
N THR A 99 15.84 5.33 1.76
CA THR A 99 15.17 4.04 1.66
C THR A 99 16.18 2.95 1.86
N CYS A 100 16.00 2.16 2.90
CA CYS A 100 16.82 1.00 3.24
C CYS A 100 16.22 -0.27 2.66
N PHE A 101 17.08 -1.25 2.38
CA PHE A 101 16.72 -2.54 1.83
C PHE A 101 17.39 -3.67 2.62
N VAL A 102 16.62 -4.70 2.92
CA VAL A 102 17.13 -5.97 3.47
C VAL A 102 16.44 -7.14 2.76
N GLU A 103 17.11 -8.28 2.73
CA GLU A 103 16.55 -9.49 2.13
C GLU A 103 16.74 -10.71 3.04
N SER A 104 15.87 -11.69 2.85
CA SER A 104 15.85 -12.96 3.57
C SER A 104 15.42 -14.10 2.64
N GLU A 105 15.88 -15.33 2.92
CA GLU A 105 15.44 -16.54 2.23
C GLU A 105 14.25 -17.22 2.94
N ASP A 106 13.94 -16.83 4.17
CA ASP A 106 12.93 -17.47 5.01
C ASP A 106 11.89 -16.48 5.61
N GLY A 107 12.09 -15.17 5.40
CA GLY A 107 11.24 -14.12 5.97
C GLY A 107 11.50 -13.83 7.45
N ILE A 108 12.47 -14.47 8.07
CA ILE A 108 12.82 -14.36 9.48
C ILE A 108 14.23 -13.80 9.66
N HIS A 109 15.20 -14.38 8.97
CA HIS A 109 16.62 -13.99 9.07
C HIS A 109 16.98 -13.01 7.96
N PHE A 110 16.81 -11.72 8.25
CA PHE A 110 17.13 -10.65 7.29
C PHE A 110 18.60 -10.25 7.34
N THR A 111 19.18 -10.05 6.18
CA THR A 111 20.54 -9.54 6.00
C THR A 111 20.49 -8.12 5.40
N ARG A 112 21.45 -7.27 5.82
CA ARG A 112 21.71 -5.96 5.26
C ARG A 112 22.88 -6.06 4.27
N PRO A 113 22.62 -6.06 2.95
CA PRO A 113 23.70 -6.07 1.98
C PRO A 113 24.47 -4.74 2.02
N LYS A 114 25.77 -4.78 1.85
CA LYS A 114 26.61 -3.60 1.64
C LYS A 114 26.57 -3.23 0.17
N LEU A 115 25.68 -2.30 -0.18
CA LEU A 115 25.42 -1.99 -1.58
C LEU A 115 26.42 -1.04 -2.23
N GLY A 116 27.06 -0.17 -1.43
CA GLY A 116 28.02 0.80 -1.96
C GLY A 116 27.44 1.93 -2.80
N LEU A 117 26.12 2.04 -2.89
CA LEU A 117 25.43 2.94 -3.82
C LEU A 117 25.40 4.39 -3.31
N ILE A 118 24.94 4.58 -2.10
CA ILE A 118 24.61 5.89 -1.54
C ILE A 118 25.31 6.06 -0.20
N GLU A 119 25.93 7.23 -0.01
CA GLU A 119 26.49 7.56 1.29
C GLU A 119 25.41 7.93 2.28
N ALA A 120 25.37 7.29 3.43
CA ALA A 120 24.46 7.56 4.52
C ALA A 120 25.10 7.19 5.86
N GLY A 121 24.89 8.00 6.89
CA GLY A 121 25.51 7.78 8.20
C GLY A 121 27.05 7.84 8.18
N GLY A 122 27.64 8.56 7.23
CA GLY A 122 29.09 8.72 7.09
C GLY A 122 29.79 7.56 6.37
N SER A 123 29.06 6.65 5.72
CA SER A 123 29.63 5.51 5.01
C SER A 123 28.78 5.08 3.81
N LYS A 124 29.42 4.46 2.81
CA LYS A 124 28.74 3.71 1.74
C LYS A 124 28.54 2.22 2.09
N ASP A 125 29.11 1.76 3.19
CA ASP A 125 28.97 0.39 3.68
C ASP A 125 27.59 0.18 4.33
N ASN A 126 26.55 0.42 3.55
CA ASN A 126 25.16 0.44 3.99
C ASN A 126 24.24 -0.24 2.96
N ASN A 127 22.97 -0.39 3.34
CA ASN A 127 21.90 -1.01 2.56
C ASN A 127 20.91 0.01 1.98
N VAL A 128 21.37 1.22 1.68
CA VAL A 128 20.53 2.31 1.14
C VAL A 128 20.39 2.18 -0.37
N VAL A 129 19.15 2.20 -0.85
CA VAL A 129 18.81 2.10 -2.29
C VAL A 129 18.29 3.40 -2.89
N TRP A 130 17.81 4.33 -2.07
CA TRP A 130 17.36 5.66 -2.50
C TRP A 130 17.60 6.70 -1.41
N ARG A 131 17.80 7.97 -1.82
CA ARG A 131 17.91 9.12 -0.93
C ARG A 131 17.14 10.30 -1.48
N GLY A 132 16.46 11.04 -0.61
CA GLY A 132 15.70 12.23 -0.94
C GLY A 132 14.30 12.20 -0.35
N VAL A 133 13.53 13.25 -0.62
CA VAL A 133 12.16 13.41 -0.09
C VAL A 133 11.22 12.27 -0.47
N GLU A 134 11.51 11.58 -1.55
CA GLU A 134 10.74 10.41 -2.00
C GLU A 134 10.91 9.21 -1.08
N SER A 135 12.03 9.16 -0.33
CA SER A 135 12.26 8.12 0.69
C SER A 135 11.31 8.23 1.87
N HIS A 136 10.60 9.36 2.02
CA HIS A 136 9.63 9.50 3.10
C HIS A 136 8.64 8.34 3.15
N ASN A 137 8.16 7.90 2.00
CA ASN A 137 7.14 6.86 1.87
C ASN A 137 7.35 5.99 0.62
N PHE A 138 8.60 5.74 0.26
CA PHE A 138 8.95 4.92 -0.90
C PHE A 138 8.35 3.52 -0.76
N ALA A 139 7.40 3.19 -1.62
CA ALA A 139 6.61 1.96 -1.57
C ALA A 139 6.81 1.11 -2.83
N PRO A 140 7.81 0.22 -2.83
CA PRO A 140 8.06 -0.66 -3.96
C PRO A 140 7.08 -1.84 -4.03
N PHE A 141 6.89 -2.35 -5.24
CA PHE A 141 6.16 -3.58 -5.53
C PHE A 141 6.80 -4.33 -6.68
N LEU A 142 6.61 -5.64 -6.71
CA LEU A 142 6.94 -6.48 -7.85
C LEU A 142 5.80 -6.39 -8.86
N ASP A 143 6.10 -5.99 -10.08
CA ASP A 143 5.08 -5.78 -11.11
C ASP A 143 4.62 -7.12 -11.70
N SER A 144 3.35 -7.43 -11.53
CA SER A 144 2.72 -8.64 -12.08
C SER A 144 2.05 -8.43 -13.43
N ASN A 145 2.27 -7.27 -14.08
CA ASN A 145 1.81 -7.03 -15.45
C ASN A 145 2.48 -8.04 -16.40
N PRO A 146 1.71 -8.85 -17.15
CA PRO A 146 2.29 -9.85 -18.06
C PRO A 146 3.14 -9.25 -19.19
N SER A 147 3.00 -7.94 -19.45
CA SER A 147 3.77 -7.20 -20.46
C SER A 147 4.88 -6.34 -19.84
N VAL A 148 5.21 -6.52 -18.56
CA VAL A 148 6.28 -5.77 -17.91
C VAL A 148 7.62 -6.09 -18.55
N ARG A 149 8.41 -5.05 -18.82
CA ARG A 149 9.78 -5.23 -19.32
C ARG A 149 10.70 -5.64 -18.18
N PRO A 150 11.72 -6.48 -18.42
CA PRO A 150 12.66 -6.91 -17.37
C PRO A 150 13.33 -5.73 -16.65
N GLU A 151 13.62 -4.63 -17.34
CA GLU A 151 14.24 -3.42 -16.80
C GLU A 151 13.32 -2.65 -15.83
N GLU A 152 12.02 -2.98 -15.84
CA GLU A 152 10.98 -2.34 -15.03
C GLU A 152 10.26 -3.32 -14.11
N ARG A 153 10.83 -4.48 -13.88
CA ARG A 153 10.26 -5.59 -13.11
C ARG A 153 9.80 -5.16 -11.71
N TYR A 154 10.53 -4.24 -11.10
CA TYR A 154 10.10 -3.58 -9.87
C TYR A 154 9.66 -2.16 -10.17
N LYS A 155 8.61 -1.74 -9.50
CA LYS A 155 8.10 -0.37 -9.54
C LYS A 155 7.91 0.18 -8.13
N ALA A 156 7.89 1.49 -7.99
CA ALA A 156 7.59 2.12 -6.72
C ALA A 156 6.87 3.46 -6.91
N LEU A 157 6.13 3.86 -5.90
CA LEU A 157 5.72 5.23 -5.69
C LEU A 157 6.45 5.79 -4.47
N GLY A 158 6.80 7.08 -4.54
CA GLY A 158 7.41 7.79 -3.41
C GLY A 158 7.33 9.28 -3.60
N GLY A 159 7.21 10.03 -2.51
CA GLY A 159 7.18 11.47 -2.54
C GLY A 159 6.13 12.07 -1.61
N VAL A 160 6.28 13.37 -1.38
CA VAL A 160 5.39 14.16 -0.53
C VAL A 160 5.08 15.49 -1.19
N LYS A 161 4.09 16.20 -0.67
CA LYS A 161 3.93 17.62 -0.92
C LYS A 161 4.99 18.39 -0.14
N LEU A 162 5.62 19.35 -0.79
CA LEU A 162 6.55 20.23 -0.11
C LEU A 162 5.79 21.15 0.87
N PRO A 163 6.39 21.56 1.99
CA PRO A 163 5.75 22.45 2.96
C PRO A 163 5.25 23.73 2.30
N GLY A 164 4.06 24.17 2.67
CA GLY A 164 3.44 25.38 2.18
C GLY A 164 2.14 25.67 2.92
N LYS A 165 1.55 26.87 2.73
CA LYS A 165 0.37 27.32 3.48
C LYS A 165 -0.84 26.42 3.34
N ASN A 166 -1.03 25.79 2.17
CA ASN A 166 -2.21 25.01 1.82
C ASN A 166 -1.89 23.57 1.40
N TRP A 167 -0.86 22.97 1.99
CA TRP A 167 -0.42 21.63 1.60
C TRP A 167 -1.51 20.56 1.72
N HIS A 168 -2.46 20.72 2.66
CA HIS A 168 -3.62 19.83 2.79
C HIS A 168 -4.59 19.91 1.60
N GLN A 169 -4.64 21.05 0.91
CA GLN A 169 -5.51 21.31 -0.23
C GLN A 169 -4.85 20.97 -1.57
N GLY A 170 -3.60 20.54 -1.54
CA GLY A 170 -2.87 20.15 -2.73
C GLY A 170 -2.30 21.29 -3.57
N GLU A 171 -2.25 22.51 -3.03
CA GLU A 171 -1.77 23.71 -3.71
C GLU A 171 -0.24 23.87 -3.65
N THR A 172 0.45 23.01 -2.89
CA THR A 172 1.91 23.04 -2.78
C THR A 172 2.59 22.14 -3.81
N PRO A 173 3.81 22.45 -4.26
CA PRO A 173 4.59 21.63 -5.18
C PRO A 173 4.83 20.22 -4.64
N GLY A 174 5.21 19.31 -5.53
CA GLY A 174 5.51 17.93 -5.20
C GLY A 174 4.33 16.98 -5.45
N GLY A 175 4.49 15.75 -5.05
CA GLY A 175 3.56 14.66 -5.31
C GLY A 175 4.26 13.32 -5.24
N LEU A 176 3.61 12.29 -5.77
CA LEU A 176 4.19 10.97 -5.90
C LEU A 176 4.90 10.83 -7.23
N TYR A 177 6.15 10.43 -7.18
CA TYR A 177 6.96 10.06 -8.32
C TYR A 177 6.90 8.55 -8.54
N ALA A 178 6.95 8.13 -9.79
CA ALA A 178 7.04 6.73 -10.15
C ALA A 178 8.49 6.33 -10.42
N PHE A 179 8.86 5.15 -9.97
CA PHE A 179 10.20 4.58 -10.08
C PHE A 179 10.13 3.20 -10.70
N VAL A 180 11.24 2.81 -11.34
CA VAL A 180 11.47 1.46 -11.86
C VAL A 180 12.85 0.96 -11.48
N SER A 181 12.94 -0.37 -11.40
CA SER A 181 14.20 -1.08 -11.18
C SER A 181 14.14 -2.48 -11.82
N PRO A 182 15.24 -2.98 -12.39
CA PRO A 182 15.33 -4.35 -12.86
C PRO A 182 15.47 -5.37 -11.74
N ASP A 183 16.03 -4.97 -10.59
CA ASP A 183 16.50 -5.87 -9.54
C ASP A 183 16.02 -5.48 -8.12
N GLY A 184 15.28 -4.38 -7.99
CA GLY A 184 14.81 -3.85 -6.70
C GLY A 184 15.88 -3.12 -5.88
N VAL A 185 17.08 -2.95 -6.42
CA VAL A 185 18.22 -2.29 -5.77
C VAL A 185 18.63 -1.02 -6.53
N HIS A 186 18.73 -1.11 -7.85
CA HIS A 186 19.11 0.02 -8.72
C HIS A 186 17.85 0.71 -9.25
N TRP A 187 17.49 1.81 -8.59
CA TRP A 187 16.26 2.54 -8.88
C TRP A 187 16.51 3.79 -9.75
N LYS A 188 15.56 4.11 -10.61
CA LYS A 188 15.50 5.37 -11.34
C LYS A 188 14.07 5.88 -11.43
N LYS A 189 13.89 7.20 -11.47
CA LYS A 189 12.60 7.82 -11.77
C LYS A 189 12.18 7.50 -13.20
N MET A 190 10.89 7.24 -13.42
CA MET A 190 10.31 7.10 -14.75
C MET A 190 10.17 8.44 -15.45
N LYS A 191 9.94 9.51 -14.69
CA LYS A 191 9.79 10.90 -15.14
C LYS A 191 10.38 11.87 -14.13
N THR A 192 10.72 13.06 -14.60
CA THR A 192 11.17 14.18 -13.75
C THR A 192 10.05 14.75 -12.90
N GLU A 193 8.81 14.75 -13.43
CA GLU A 193 7.64 15.28 -12.74
C GLU A 193 6.90 14.18 -11.96
N PRO A 194 6.18 14.54 -10.88
CA PRO A 194 5.34 13.59 -10.17
C PRO A 194 4.19 13.08 -11.06
N VAL A 195 3.82 11.82 -10.89
CA VAL A 195 2.73 11.17 -11.64
C VAL A 195 1.37 11.38 -10.96
N ILE A 196 1.35 11.67 -9.66
CA ILE A 196 0.14 11.99 -8.90
C ILE A 196 0.42 13.27 -8.10
N THR A 197 -0.33 14.32 -8.39
CA THR A 197 -0.14 15.66 -7.78
C THR A 197 -1.27 16.07 -6.84
N LYS A 198 -2.43 15.42 -6.91
CA LYS A 198 -3.58 15.70 -6.03
C LYS A 198 -3.61 14.69 -4.89
N GLY A 199 -3.53 15.15 -3.66
CA GLY A 199 -3.55 14.31 -2.47
C GLY A 199 -2.73 14.87 -1.31
N ALA A 200 -2.74 14.15 -0.19
CA ALA A 200 -1.98 14.43 1.01
C ALA A 200 -1.08 13.23 1.31
N PHE A 201 0.08 13.20 0.69
CA PHE A 201 0.90 12.00 0.51
C PHE A 201 1.77 11.62 1.72
N ASP A 202 1.67 12.32 2.82
CA ASP A 202 2.31 11.95 4.07
C ASP A 202 1.65 10.70 4.70
N SER A 203 1.83 9.59 4.03
CA SER A 203 1.41 8.24 4.42
C SER A 203 2.02 7.25 3.44
N GLN A 204 1.95 5.96 3.72
CA GLN A 204 2.33 4.95 2.74
C GLN A 204 1.32 4.98 1.57
N ASN A 205 1.84 5.17 0.36
CA ASN A 205 1.05 5.23 -0.86
C ASN A 205 1.35 3.98 -1.67
N LEU A 206 0.32 3.23 -2.03
CA LEU A 206 0.47 1.92 -2.67
C LEU A 206 0.18 2.00 -4.16
N ALA A 207 0.87 1.19 -4.95
CA ALA A 207 0.51 0.89 -6.32
C ALA A 207 0.74 -0.60 -6.62
N PHE A 208 0.00 -1.12 -7.58
CA PHE A 208 0.15 -2.50 -8.05
C PHE A 208 -0.55 -2.67 -9.40
N TRP A 209 -0.26 -3.77 -10.07
CA TRP A 209 -1.00 -4.19 -11.25
C TRP A 209 -2.30 -4.88 -10.83
N ASP A 210 -3.44 -4.33 -11.23
CA ASP A 210 -4.76 -4.95 -11.06
C ASP A 210 -5.05 -5.84 -12.28
N SER A 211 -4.84 -7.13 -12.14
CA SER A 211 -5.05 -8.10 -13.22
C SER A 211 -6.53 -8.24 -13.60
N THR A 212 -7.45 -7.98 -12.67
CA THR A 212 -8.89 -8.04 -12.93
C THR A 212 -9.34 -6.93 -13.88
N ARG A 213 -8.71 -5.75 -13.77
CA ARG A 213 -9.03 -4.57 -14.58
C ARG A 213 -7.99 -4.28 -15.66
N SER A 214 -6.91 -5.09 -15.73
CA SER A 214 -5.79 -4.94 -16.66
C SER A 214 -5.20 -3.52 -16.65
N ARG A 215 -4.99 -2.96 -15.46
CA ARG A 215 -4.45 -1.61 -15.26
C ARG A 215 -3.67 -1.49 -13.97
N TYR A 216 -2.83 -0.47 -13.86
CA TYR A 216 -2.25 -0.09 -12.57
C TYR A 216 -3.31 0.60 -11.72
N ALA A 217 -3.40 0.18 -10.47
CA ALA A 217 -4.17 0.84 -9.43
C ALA A 217 -3.23 1.48 -8.42
N SER A 218 -3.63 2.60 -7.84
CA SER A 218 -2.90 3.25 -6.75
C SER A 218 -3.86 3.69 -5.66
N TYR A 219 -3.40 3.64 -4.41
CA TYR A 219 -4.15 4.14 -3.26
C TYR A 219 -3.30 5.17 -2.53
N SER A 220 -3.86 6.36 -2.35
CA SER A 220 -3.20 7.45 -1.63
C SER A 220 -4.19 8.22 -0.76
N ARG A 221 -3.65 8.91 0.25
CA ARG A 221 -4.45 9.69 1.18
C ARG A 221 -4.90 11.00 0.56
N ILE A 222 -6.15 11.37 0.83
CA ILE A 222 -6.73 12.70 0.64
C ILE A 222 -7.38 13.18 1.92
N PHE A 223 -7.82 14.45 1.92
CA PHE A 223 -8.78 14.97 2.90
C PHE A 223 -10.09 15.28 2.19
N SER A 224 -11.19 14.69 2.69
CA SER A 224 -12.54 14.99 2.27
C SER A 224 -13.31 15.49 3.50
N ASN A 225 -13.92 16.67 3.40
CA ASN A 225 -14.63 17.30 4.53
C ASN A 225 -13.81 17.35 5.83
N LYS A 226 -12.51 17.65 5.73
CA LYS A 226 -11.53 17.68 6.83
C LYS A 226 -11.27 16.31 7.48
N VAL A 227 -11.76 15.22 6.93
CA VAL A 227 -11.51 13.86 7.37
C VAL A 227 -10.50 13.19 6.43
N ARG A 228 -9.63 12.35 6.99
CA ARG A 228 -8.73 11.52 6.19
C ARG A 228 -9.53 10.50 5.39
N ALA A 229 -9.29 10.43 4.10
CA ALA A 229 -9.89 9.47 3.18
C ALA A 229 -8.84 8.91 2.24
N ILE A 230 -9.19 7.86 1.51
CA ILE A 230 -8.34 7.23 0.50
C ILE A 230 -8.94 7.49 -0.87
N GLN A 231 -8.10 7.87 -1.82
CA GLN A 231 -8.42 7.91 -3.25
C GLN A 231 -7.73 6.77 -3.99
N SER A 232 -8.33 6.37 -5.09
CA SER A 232 -7.78 5.39 -6.05
C SER A 232 -7.84 5.97 -7.47
#